data_96a212c5b4e8313896195cb6a364f623
#
_entry.id   96a212c5b4e8313896195cb6a364f623
#
_cell.length_a   1.000
_cell.length_b   1.000
_cell.length_c   1.000
_cell.angle_alpha   90.00
_cell.angle_beta   90.00
_cell.angle_gamma   90.00
#
_symmetry.space_group_name_H-M   'P 1'
#
loop_
_entity.id
_entity.type
_entity.pdbx_description
1 polymer ?
#
loop_
_entity_poly.entity_id
_entity_poly.type
_entity_poly.pdbx_seq_one_letter_code
_entity_poly.pdbx_strand_id
1 'polypeptide(L)'
;METNFGYRAMALSSSSFSPSIFLLLLSSLPLIFSATYPNNHLHLSSTASFPKLQAEKLIRDLNLFPKEPFNSAAPDPSFLAPKIVEKRFNFPHLDYSGPSSEELGHHAGYYRLPHSKAARMFYLFFESRNRKNDPVVIWLTGGPGCSSELAVFYENGPFQIAKNLSLVWNNYGWDKTSNLIFVDQPVGTGFSYTSDDEDLRHDEGGVSNDLYDFLQAFFAEHPQFAKNDFYITGESYAGHYIPAFASRVHQGNKAKEGIHINLKGFAIGNGLTNPEIQYQAYTDYALDMGIIKKSDYDKINKLLPQCAQAIKKCSEGGGDCVDSYVVCNNIFNQIMNIAGDINYYDIRKKCEGDLCYDFSNMETFLNQKTVRDSLGVGDIEFVSCSSQVYEAMLVDWMKNLEVGIPALLEDGIKLLVYAGEYDLICNWLGNSRWVHAMEWSGQKQFGASATVPFLVDGAEAGLLNSHGPLSFLKVHDAGHMVPMDQPKASLEMLMSWMQGKLAMTETKERVAPQ
;
A
#
# COMPACT_ATOMS: atom_id res chain seq x y z
N MET A 1 -4.92 -57.20 -35.16
CA MET A 1 -6.30 -56.74 -35.18
C MET A 1 -6.34 -55.35 -34.62
N GLU A 2 -6.39 -54.41 -35.52
CA GLU A 2 -6.43 -52.96 -35.27
C GLU A 2 -7.87 -52.59 -34.84
N THR A 3 -8.03 -51.72 -33.90
CA THR A 3 -9.18 -50.84 -33.82
C THR A 3 -8.77 -49.47 -33.34
N ASN A 4 -8.73 -48.54 -34.29
CA ASN A 4 -8.72 -47.09 -34.14
C ASN A 4 -9.94 -46.59 -33.37
N PHE A 5 -9.68 -45.69 -32.40
CA PHE A 5 -10.71 -44.75 -31.96
C PHE A 5 -10.14 -43.32 -32.05
N GLY A 6 -10.70 -42.58 -33.00
CA GLY A 6 -10.36 -41.19 -33.24
C GLY A 6 -10.97 -40.26 -32.20
N TYR A 7 -10.15 -39.39 -31.66
CA TYR A 7 -10.60 -38.23 -30.91
C TYR A 7 -10.83 -37.04 -31.86
N ARG A 8 -12.10 -36.62 -31.95
CA ARG A 8 -12.46 -35.34 -32.57
C ARG A 8 -12.08 -34.21 -31.59
N ALA A 9 -11.10 -33.38 -31.99
CA ALA A 9 -10.86 -32.11 -31.39
C ALA A 9 -11.96 -31.13 -31.76
N MET A 10 -12.70 -30.61 -30.77
CA MET A 10 -13.52 -29.42 -30.93
C MET A 10 -12.64 -28.21 -30.73
N ALA A 11 -12.38 -27.52 -31.82
CA ALA A 11 -11.74 -26.20 -31.78
C ALA A 11 -12.76 -25.18 -31.24
N LEU A 12 -12.50 -24.64 -30.09
CA LEU A 12 -13.15 -23.41 -29.63
C LEU A 12 -12.40 -22.21 -30.23
N SER A 13 -13.12 -21.45 -31.03
CA SER A 13 -12.64 -20.25 -31.69
C SER A 13 -12.35 -19.17 -30.68
N SER A 14 -11.08 -18.81 -30.56
CA SER A 14 -10.66 -17.57 -29.93
C SER A 14 -11.11 -16.39 -30.79
N SER A 15 -12.06 -15.60 -30.34
CA SER A 15 -12.35 -14.30 -30.91
C SER A 15 -11.32 -13.29 -30.42
N SER A 16 -10.33 -13.04 -31.25
CA SER A 16 -9.40 -11.92 -31.12
C SER A 16 -10.19 -10.62 -31.29
N PHE A 17 -10.31 -9.82 -30.23
CA PHE A 17 -10.71 -8.43 -30.34
C PHE A 17 -9.50 -7.63 -30.84
N SER A 18 -9.58 -7.16 -32.08
CA SER A 18 -8.65 -6.22 -32.70
C SER A 18 -8.96 -4.80 -32.19
N PRO A 19 -7.96 -4.01 -31.74
CA PRO A 19 -8.13 -2.60 -31.41
C PRO A 19 -8.00 -1.75 -32.66
N SER A 20 -8.97 -1.78 -33.55
CA SER A 20 -8.97 -0.97 -34.78
C SER A 20 -10.36 -0.46 -35.12
N ILE A 21 -10.99 0.30 -34.23
CA ILE A 21 -12.12 1.21 -34.55
C ILE A 21 -12.15 2.31 -33.49
N PHE A 22 -11.20 3.24 -33.52
CA PHE A 22 -11.34 4.59 -32.97
C PHE A 22 -10.31 5.54 -33.62
N LEU A 23 -10.31 5.56 -34.93
CA LEU A 23 -9.53 6.53 -35.67
C LEU A 23 -10.36 6.99 -36.90
N LEU A 24 -11.32 7.84 -36.66
CA LEU A 24 -11.92 8.69 -37.67
C LEU A 24 -12.91 9.65 -36.97
N LEU A 25 -12.44 10.85 -36.72
CA LEU A 25 -13.17 12.13 -36.72
C LEU A 25 -12.44 13.14 -35.83
N LEU A 26 -11.42 13.77 -36.40
CA LEU A 26 -10.96 15.11 -36.00
C LEU A 26 -10.01 15.62 -37.09
N SER A 27 -10.61 16.08 -38.15
CA SER A 27 -9.94 16.98 -39.11
C SER A 27 -10.68 18.31 -39.12
N SER A 28 -9.92 19.37 -38.99
CA SER A 28 -10.20 20.78 -39.22
C SER A 28 -10.36 21.65 -37.97
N LEU A 29 -9.32 22.39 -37.58
CA LEU A 29 -9.08 23.81 -37.83
C LEU A 29 -7.91 24.32 -36.97
N PRO A 30 -6.95 25.09 -37.52
CA PRO A 30 -5.88 25.70 -36.73
C PRO A 30 -6.33 27.09 -36.25
N LEU A 31 -6.26 27.34 -34.96
CA LEU A 31 -6.22 28.69 -34.41
C LEU A 31 -4.92 28.86 -33.62
N ILE A 32 -4.04 29.65 -34.24
CA ILE A 32 -2.81 30.15 -33.66
C ILE A 32 -3.19 31.16 -32.57
N PHE A 33 -2.90 30.83 -31.31
CA PHE A 33 -2.75 31.84 -30.27
C PHE A 33 -1.34 31.72 -29.67
N SER A 34 -0.53 32.72 -30.03
CA SER A 34 0.75 32.97 -29.37
C SER A 34 0.45 33.59 -28.01
N ALA A 35 0.63 32.79 -26.94
CA ALA A 35 0.61 33.29 -25.58
C ALA A 35 2.04 33.25 -25.02
N THR A 36 2.62 34.43 -24.90
CA THR A 36 3.82 34.69 -24.11
C THR A 36 3.50 34.47 -22.64
N TYR A 37 4.09 33.43 -22.04
CA TYR A 37 4.02 33.21 -20.59
C TYR A 37 5.08 34.09 -19.91
N PRO A 38 4.70 34.90 -18.91
CA PRO A 38 5.68 35.52 -18.02
C PRO A 38 6.25 34.46 -17.06
N ASN A 39 7.57 34.42 -16.96
CA ASN A 39 8.29 33.70 -15.92
C ASN A 39 7.92 34.28 -14.54
N ASN A 40 6.91 33.77 -13.90
CA ASN A 40 6.67 34.01 -12.48
C ASN A 40 7.39 32.92 -11.68
N HIS A 41 8.60 33.22 -11.26
CA HIS A 41 9.17 32.59 -10.08
C HIS A 41 8.23 32.93 -8.90
N LEU A 42 7.47 31.94 -8.43
CA LEU A 42 6.73 32.03 -7.19
C LEU A 42 7.76 32.18 -6.06
N HIS A 43 7.98 33.43 -5.63
CA HIS A 43 8.58 33.71 -4.35
C HIS A 43 7.62 33.22 -3.28
N LEU A 44 7.87 32.02 -2.74
CA LEU A 44 7.27 31.57 -1.50
C LEU A 44 7.74 32.51 -0.39
N SER A 45 6.84 33.41 0.03
CA SER A 45 7.06 34.26 1.19
C SER A 45 7.13 33.38 2.46
N SER A 46 8.26 33.44 3.10
CA SER A 46 8.57 32.79 4.38
C SER A 46 7.67 33.33 5.49
N THR A 47 7.08 32.44 6.26
CA THR A 47 6.42 32.55 7.58
C THR A 47 4.94 32.14 7.61
N ALA A 48 4.48 31.23 6.77
CA ALA A 48 3.16 30.64 6.98
C ALA A 48 3.29 29.48 7.99
N SER A 49 2.66 29.62 9.15
CA SER A 49 2.31 28.47 9.98
C SER A 49 1.50 27.50 9.13
N PHE A 50 1.75 26.20 9.26
CA PHE A 50 1.00 25.13 8.59
C PHE A 50 -0.50 25.45 8.51
N PRO A 51 -1.14 25.38 7.32
CA PRO A 51 -2.53 25.74 7.13
C PRO A 51 -3.48 24.65 7.65
N LYS A 52 -3.49 24.45 8.98
CA LYS A 52 -4.26 23.41 9.68
C LYS A 52 -5.73 23.41 9.27
N LEU A 53 -6.36 24.58 9.16
CA LEU A 53 -7.76 24.73 8.75
C LEU A 53 -8.00 24.27 7.29
N GLN A 54 -7.03 24.47 6.41
CA GLN A 54 -7.13 24.03 5.03
C GLN A 54 -7.00 22.50 4.94
N ALA A 55 -6.07 21.89 5.67
CA ALA A 55 -5.92 20.46 5.77
C ALA A 55 -7.18 19.80 6.37
N GLU A 56 -7.73 20.35 7.44
CA GLU A 56 -8.98 19.87 8.04
C GLU A 56 -10.17 19.96 7.08
N LYS A 57 -10.22 21.00 6.25
CA LYS A 57 -11.23 21.12 5.21
C LYS A 57 -11.06 20.03 4.14
N LEU A 58 -9.84 19.83 3.63
CA LEU A 58 -9.55 18.82 2.62
C LEU A 58 -9.83 17.40 3.14
N ILE A 59 -9.47 17.11 4.39
CA ILE A 59 -9.77 15.83 5.04
C ILE A 59 -11.29 15.61 5.07
N ARG A 60 -12.06 16.64 5.37
CA ARG A 60 -13.54 16.59 5.33
C ARG A 60 -14.07 16.37 3.92
N ASP A 61 -13.55 17.12 2.95
CA ASP A 61 -14.01 17.04 1.56
C ASP A 61 -13.74 15.64 0.96
N LEU A 62 -12.64 14.97 1.38
CA LEU A 62 -12.34 13.57 1.07
C LEU A 62 -13.10 12.56 1.94
N ASN A 63 -13.94 13.03 2.86
CA ASN A 63 -14.74 12.18 3.75
C ASN A 63 -13.91 11.21 4.63
N LEU A 64 -12.70 11.64 5.00
CA LEU A 64 -11.79 10.89 5.88
C LEU A 64 -12.15 11.01 7.37
N PHE A 65 -13.21 11.75 7.70
CA PHE A 65 -13.79 11.81 9.04
C PHE A 65 -14.91 10.78 9.20
N PRO A 66 -15.12 10.27 10.44
CA PRO A 66 -16.30 9.46 10.71
C PRO A 66 -17.56 10.24 10.34
N LYS A 67 -18.38 9.65 9.50
CA LYS A 67 -19.77 10.09 9.34
C LYS A 67 -20.46 9.75 10.65
N GLU A 68 -20.96 10.77 11.32
CA GLU A 68 -21.78 10.77 12.54
C GLU A 68 -21.74 9.54 13.46
N PRO A 69 -21.68 9.74 14.81
CA PRO A 69 -21.74 8.63 15.74
C PRO A 69 -22.97 7.79 15.42
N PHE A 70 -22.80 6.47 15.43
CA PHE A 70 -23.86 5.49 15.31
C PHE A 70 -25.09 5.93 16.08
N ASN A 71 -26.08 6.53 15.43
CA ASN A 71 -27.38 6.71 16.02
C ASN A 71 -27.92 5.31 16.26
N SER A 72 -27.96 4.91 17.53
CA SER A 72 -28.55 3.69 18.01
C SER A 72 -30.05 3.68 17.73
N ALA A 73 -30.42 3.44 16.47
CA ALA A 73 -31.71 2.83 16.20
C ALA A 73 -31.70 1.46 16.87
N ALA A 74 -32.83 1.04 17.42
CA ALA A 74 -33.01 -0.15 18.25
C ALA A 74 -32.16 -1.34 17.78
N PRO A 75 -31.48 -2.06 18.70
CA PRO A 75 -30.55 -3.10 18.32
C PRO A 75 -31.26 -4.16 17.45
N ASP A 76 -30.85 -4.24 16.19
CA ASP A 76 -31.16 -5.36 15.33
C ASP A 76 -30.71 -6.64 16.07
N PRO A 77 -31.55 -7.68 16.18
CA PRO A 77 -31.13 -8.95 16.78
C PRO A 77 -29.85 -9.56 16.20
N SER A 78 -29.45 -9.17 14.98
CA SER A 78 -28.15 -9.52 14.39
C SER A 78 -26.96 -8.90 15.13
N PHE A 79 -27.15 -7.89 15.97
CA PHE A 79 -26.11 -7.30 16.84
C PHE A 79 -25.64 -8.23 17.97
N LEU A 80 -26.35 -9.33 18.23
CA LEU A 80 -25.94 -10.33 19.23
C LEU A 80 -24.95 -11.37 18.67
N ALA A 81 -24.71 -11.40 17.36
CA ALA A 81 -23.68 -12.25 16.77
C ALA A 81 -22.29 -11.64 17.00
N PRO A 82 -21.25 -12.46 17.31
CA PRO A 82 -19.90 -11.96 17.43
C PRO A 82 -19.49 -11.23 16.15
N LYS A 83 -18.90 -10.03 16.29
CA LYS A 83 -18.43 -9.23 15.15
C LYS A 83 -17.23 -9.90 14.47
N ILE A 84 -16.40 -10.59 15.24
CA ILE A 84 -15.29 -11.43 14.79
C ILE A 84 -15.62 -12.89 15.05
N VAL A 85 -15.35 -13.71 14.06
CA VAL A 85 -15.33 -15.17 14.15
C VAL A 85 -13.95 -15.63 13.73
N GLU A 86 -13.16 -16.08 14.67
CA GLU A 86 -11.78 -16.51 14.45
C GLU A 86 -11.49 -17.86 15.07
N LYS A 87 -10.40 -18.45 14.64
CA LYS A 87 -9.84 -19.66 15.23
C LYS A 87 -8.32 -19.61 15.27
N ARG A 88 -7.73 -20.30 16.22
CA ARG A 88 -6.31 -20.62 16.15
C ARG A 88 -6.06 -21.56 14.99
N PHE A 89 -4.99 -21.33 14.26
CA PHE A 89 -4.60 -22.16 13.14
C PHE A 89 -3.13 -22.50 13.16
N ASN A 90 -2.79 -23.63 12.53
CA ASN A 90 -1.44 -24.01 12.20
C ASN A 90 -1.43 -24.38 10.72
N PHE A 91 -0.50 -23.82 9.97
CA PHE A 91 -0.32 -24.23 8.59
C PHE A 91 0.20 -25.66 8.52
N PRO A 92 -0.38 -26.52 7.66
CA PRO A 92 0.20 -27.80 7.35
C PRO A 92 1.56 -27.62 6.67
N HIS A 93 2.46 -28.58 6.81
CA HIS A 93 3.78 -28.59 6.14
C HIS A 93 4.75 -27.50 6.58
N LEU A 94 4.57 -26.95 7.79
CA LEU A 94 5.58 -26.08 8.39
C LEU A 94 6.81 -26.91 8.81
N ASP A 95 8.01 -26.45 8.43
CA ASP A 95 9.26 -27.04 8.91
C ASP A 95 9.40 -26.78 10.42
N TYR A 96 9.56 -27.85 11.22
CA TYR A 96 9.65 -27.81 12.67
C TYR A 96 10.98 -27.28 13.21
N SER A 97 11.85 -26.73 12.38
CA SER A 97 13.16 -26.19 12.79
C SER A 97 13.09 -24.86 13.56
N GLY A 98 11.89 -24.27 13.70
CA GLY A 98 11.63 -22.99 14.37
C GLY A 98 10.92 -23.10 15.72
N PRO A 99 10.45 -21.97 16.29
CA PRO A 99 9.61 -21.94 17.47
C PRO A 99 8.36 -22.80 17.27
N SER A 100 7.89 -23.48 18.32
CA SER A 100 6.63 -24.22 18.23
C SER A 100 5.50 -23.23 17.91
N SER A 101 4.83 -23.41 16.76
CA SER A 101 3.66 -22.61 16.40
C SER A 101 2.50 -22.80 17.39
N GLU A 102 2.51 -23.87 18.19
CA GLU A 102 1.52 -24.13 19.24
C GLU A 102 1.66 -23.17 20.42
N GLU A 103 2.87 -22.63 20.65
CA GLU A 103 3.14 -21.65 21.72
C GLU A 103 2.79 -20.22 21.28
N LEU A 104 2.70 -19.97 19.96
CA LEU A 104 2.34 -18.67 19.39
C LEU A 104 0.84 -18.63 19.09
N GLY A 105 0.20 -17.51 19.42
CA GLY A 105 -1.19 -17.26 19.10
C GLY A 105 -1.33 -16.82 17.65
N HIS A 106 -1.46 -17.78 16.71
CA HIS A 106 -1.80 -17.50 15.33
C HIS A 106 -3.31 -17.64 15.15
N HIS A 107 -3.96 -16.58 14.68
CA HIS A 107 -5.40 -16.55 14.46
C HIS A 107 -5.73 -16.21 13.02
N ALA A 108 -6.72 -16.89 12.46
CA ALA A 108 -7.36 -16.58 11.21
C ALA A 108 -8.85 -16.36 11.44
N GLY A 109 -9.44 -15.35 10.84
CA GLY A 109 -10.83 -15.05 11.09
C GLY A 109 -11.47 -14.11 10.11
N TYR A 110 -12.77 -13.93 10.32
CA TYR A 110 -13.61 -13.02 9.58
C TYR A 110 -14.22 -11.96 10.47
N TYR A 111 -14.21 -10.73 9.99
CA TYR A 111 -14.95 -9.63 10.55
C TYR A 111 -16.18 -9.32 9.69
N ARG A 112 -17.34 -9.22 10.32
CA ARG A 112 -18.57 -8.78 9.66
C ARG A 112 -18.60 -7.27 9.59
N LEU A 113 -18.59 -6.72 8.37
CA LEU A 113 -18.69 -5.29 8.15
C LEU A 113 -20.11 -4.78 8.46
N PRO A 114 -20.30 -3.85 9.43
CA PRO A 114 -21.62 -3.47 9.92
C PRO A 114 -22.44 -2.64 8.92
N HIS A 115 -21.75 -1.96 7.99
CA HIS A 115 -22.38 -1.11 6.97
C HIS A 115 -22.45 -1.77 5.60
N SER A 116 -22.43 -3.09 5.59
CA SER A 116 -22.56 -3.91 4.38
C SER A 116 -23.77 -4.82 4.49
N LYS A 117 -24.27 -5.29 3.36
CA LYS A 117 -25.34 -6.29 3.29
C LYS A 117 -24.85 -7.69 3.66
N ALA A 118 -23.68 -8.07 3.11
CA ALA A 118 -23.17 -9.44 3.22
C ALA A 118 -21.65 -9.54 3.41
N ALA A 119 -20.91 -8.43 3.45
CA ALA A 119 -19.46 -8.44 3.41
C ALA A 119 -18.81 -9.04 4.66
N ARG A 120 -17.74 -9.78 4.42
CA ARG A 120 -16.86 -10.36 5.41
C ARG A 120 -15.41 -10.06 5.05
N MET A 121 -14.69 -9.46 5.97
CA MET A 121 -13.26 -9.13 5.84
C MET A 121 -12.44 -10.20 6.54
N PHE A 122 -11.55 -10.84 5.80
CA PHE A 122 -10.63 -11.85 6.31
C PHE A 122 -9.35 -11.21 6.85
N TYR A 123 -8.77 -11.82 7.89
CA TYR A 123 -7.48 -11.41 8.42
C TYR A 123 -6.71 -12.60 8.99
N LEU A 124 -5.38 -12.42 9.02
CA LEU A 124 -4.44 -13.25 9.73
C LEU A 124 -3.79 -12.44 10.85
N PHE A 125 -3.63 -13.04 12.01
CA PHE A 125 -2.92 -12.45 13.14
C PHE A 125 -1.82 -13.40 13.61
N PHE A 126 -0.62 -12.85 13.77
CA PHE A 126 0.56 -13.57 14.25
C PHE A 126 1.14 -12.86 15.47
N GLU A 127 1.18 -13.55 16.61
CA GLU A 127 1.87 -13.02 17.79
C GLU A 127 3.38 -12.91 17.53
N SER A 128 4.01 -11.90 18.15
CA SER A 128 5.46 -11.73 18.09
C SER A 128 6.21 -12.95 18.62
N ARG A 129 7.25 -13.37 17.87
CA ARG A 129 8.20 -14.42 18.33
C ARG A 129 9.07 -13.97 19.50
N ASN A 130 9.10 -12.68 19.84
CA ASN A 130 9.91 -12.14 20.92
C ASN A 130 9.08 -12.04 22.21
N ARG A 131 8.03 -11.22 22.23
CA ARG A 131 7.17 -11.02 23.40
C ARG A 131 5.83 -10.39 23.06
N LYS A 132 4.81 -10.71 23.84
CA LYS A 132 3.42 -10.23 23.62
C LYS A 132 3.28 -8.71 23.71
N ASN A 133 4.15 -8.04 24.49
CA ASN A 133 4.11 -6.57 24.63
C ASN A 133 4.82 -5.82 23.49
N ASP A 134 5.33 -6.51 22.49
CA ASP A 134 5.83 -5.87 21.28
C ASP A 134 4.70 -5.10 20.57
N PRO A 135 5.00 -4.06 19.79
CA PRO A 135 3.99 -3.29 19.06
C PRO A 135 3.06 -4.18 18.23
N VAL A 136 1.85 -3.73 18.02
CA VAL A 136 0.95 -4.30 17.00
C VAL A 136 1.16 -3.53 15.70
N VAL A 137 1.47 -4.23 14.64
CA VAL A 137 1.67 -3.68 13.30
C VAL A 137 0.64 -4.30 12.36
N ILE A 138 -0.14 -3.47 11.68
CA ILE A 138 -1.01 -3.91 10.59
C ILE A 138 -0.32 -3.69 9.27
N TRP A 139 -0.38 -4.67 8.37
CA TRP A 139 0.10 -4.58 7.00
C TRP A 139 -1.06 -4.56 6.01
N LEU A 140 -0.99 -3.64 5.07
CA LEU A 140 -1.94 -3.44 3.99
C LEU A 140 -1.21 -3.56 2.65
N THR A 141 -1.50 -4.60 1.90
CA THR A 141 -1.00 -4.75 0.52
C THR A 141 -1.84 -3.90 -0.42
N GLY A 142 -1.21 -3.32 -1.44
CA GLY A 142 -1.85 -2.43 -2.39
C GLY A 142 -2.69 -3.13 -3.46
N GLY A 143 -2.34 -2.91 -4.69
CA GLY A 143 -3.06 -3.34 -5.89
C GLY A 143 -3.70 -2.14 -6.60
N PRO A 144 -4.90 -1.63 -6.24
CA PRO A 144 -5.82 -2.08 -5.17
C PRO A 144 -6.36 -3.50 -5.38
N GLY A 145 -6.75 -4.14 -4.29
CA GLY A 145 -7.37 -5.47 -4.36
C GLY A 145 -6.39 -6.65 -4.35
N CYS A 146 -5.10 -6.43 -4.01
CA CYS A 146 -4.15 -7.52 -3.78
C CYS A 146 -4.15 -7.95 -2.32
N SER A 147 -4.11 -9.27 -2.11
CA SER A 147 -4.18 -9.91 -0.80
C SER A 147 -2.93 -9.67 0.05
N SER A 148 -3.11 -9.50 1.35
CA SER A 148 -2.00 -9.35 2.28
C SER A 148 -1.25 -10.65 2.56
N GLU A 149 -1.73 -11.81 2.11
CA GLU A 149 -1.00 -13.07 2.09
C GLU A 149 0.25 -13.01 1.19
N LEU A 150 0.30 -12.11 0.19
CA LEU A 150 1.53 -11.82 -0.55
C LEU A 150 2.66 -11.45 0.41
N ALA A 151 2.40 -10.55 1.35
CA ALA A 151 3.40 -10.14 2.33
C ALA A 151 3.68 -11.25 3.37
N VAL A 152 2.67 -12.04 3.73
CA VAL A 152 2.87 -13.19 4.66
C VAL A 152 3.91 -14.17 4.14
N PHE A 153 3.92 -14.45 2.81
CA PHE A 153 4.73 -15.53 2.24
C PHE A 153 5.92 -15.07 1.42
N TYR A 154 5.98 -13.82 1.00
CA TYR A 154 7.05 -13.31 0.13
C TYR A 154 7.80 -12.12 0.70
N GLU A 155 7.25 -11.42 1.72
CA GLU A 155 7.86 -10.21 2.22
C GLU A 155 8.21 -10.28 3.71
N ASN A 156 7.35 -9.73 4.56
CA ASN A 156 7.63 -9.45 5.95
C ASN A 156 6.89 -10.38 6.95
N GLY A 157 6.10 -11.30 6.44
CA GLY A 157 5.41 -12.26 7.27
C GLY A 157 6.33 -13.29 7.91
N PRO A 158 5.80 -14.12 8.82
CA PRO A 158 6.60 -15.09 9.58
C PRO A 158 7.12 -16.25 8.74
N PHE A 159 6.57 -16.49 7.54
CA PHE A 159 6.87 -17.66 6.73
C PHE A 159 7.31 -17.27 5.32
N GLN A 160 8.04 -18.20 4.69
CA GLN A 160 8.34 -18.18 3.27
C GLN A 160 7.87 -19.50 2.65
N ILE A 161 7.30 -19.42 1.44
CA ILE A 161 6.84 -20.60 0.72
C ILE A 161 7.95 -21.14 -0.19
N ALA A 162 8.28 -22.42 -0.02
CA ALA A 162 9.26 -23.09 -0.84
C ALA A 162 8.63 -23.66 -2.13
N LYS A 163 9.46 -24.02 -3.13
CA LYS A 163 9.01 -24.57 -4.40
C LYS A 163 8.20 -25.87 -4.30
N ASN A 164 8.39 -26.64 -3.23
CA ASN A 164 7.64 -27.86 -2.92
C ASN A 164 6.38 -27.60 -2.10
N LEU A 165 5.96 -26.34 -1.96
CA LEU A 165 4.82 -25.87 -1.17
C LEU A 165 4.96 -26.11 0.35
N SER A 166 6.16 -26.42 0.85
CA SER A 166 6.41 -26.38 2.30
C SER A 166 6.65 -24.95 2.75
N LEU A 167 6.34 -24.68 4.02
CA LEU A 167 6.63 -23.40 4.64
C LEU A 167 7.90 -23.49 5.48
N VAL A 168 8.71 -22.45 5.39
CA VAL A 168 9.89 -22.26 6.25
C VAL A 168 9.77 -20.96 7.02
N TRP A 169 10.35 -20.87 8.22
CA TRP A 169 10.37 -19.65 8.98
C TRP A 169 11.17 -18.56 8.28
N ASN A 170 10.56 -17.37 8.14
CA ASN A 170 11.26 -16.18 7.68
C ASN A 170 12.21 -15.67 8.77
N ASN A 171 13.52 -15.70 8.50
CA ASN A 171 14.53 -15.24 9.45
C ASN A 171 14.49 -13.72 9.69
N TYR A 172 13.83 -12.97 8.81
CA TYR A 172 13.69 -11.52 8.85
C TYR A 172 12.22 -11.07 8.88
N GLY A 173 11.30 -11.98 9.20
CA GLY A 173 9.89 -11.64 9.40
C GLY A 173 9.74 -10.57 10.49
N TRP A 174 8.86 -9.62 10.26
CA TRP A 174 8.59 -8.51 11.19
C TRP A 174 7.96 -8.98 12.51
N ASP A 175 7.44 -10.21 12.54
CA ASP A 175 6.98 -10.89 13.75
C ASP A 175 8.10 -11.16 14.77
N LYS A 176 9.38 -10.92 14.42
CA LYS A 176 10.49 -10.92 15.39
C LYS A 176 10.47 -9.71 16.32
N THR A 177 9.75 -8.66 15.98
CA THR A 177 9.70 -7.41 16.75
C THR A 177 8.29 -6.86 16.94
N SER A 178 7.27 -7.52 16.38
CA SER A 178 5.90 -7.03 16.33
C SER A 178 4.89 -8.16 16.34
N ASN A 179 3.70 -7.90 16.90
CA ASN A 179 2.50 -8.68 16.66
C ASN A 179 1.91 -8.20 15.34
N LEU A 180 1.72 -9.08 14.35
CA LEU A 180 1.37 -8.71 12.99
C LEU A 180 -0.08 -9.04 12.66
N ILE A 181 -0.78 -8.07 12.07
CA ILE A 181 -2.10 -8.23 11.46
C ILE A 181 -1.94 -8.05 9.96
N PHE A 182 -2.38 -9.04 9.17
CA PHE A 182 -2.52 -8.96 7.72
C PHE A 182 -4.01 -9.01 7.39
N VAL A 183 -4.50 -8.07 6.60
CA VAL A 183 -5.93 -7.97 6.28
C VAL A 183 -6.14 -8.02 4.78
N ASP A 184 -7.04 -8.88 4.34
CA ASP A 184 -7.53 -8.88 2.97
C ASP A 184 -8.56 -7.77 2.80
N GLN A 185 -8.11 -6.64 2.27
CA GLN A 185 -8.90 -5.43 2.11
C GLN A 185 -8.59 -4.71 0.77
N PRO A 186 -9.56 -3.95 0.22
CA PRO A 186 -10.99 -3.87 0.57
C PRO A 186 -11.74 -5.20 0.42
N VAL A 187 -13.02 -5.23 0.82
CA VAL A 187 -13.86 -6.43 0.64
C VAL A 187 -13.87 -6.90 -0.82
N GLY A 188 -13.76 -8.21 -1.04
CA GLY A 188 -13.58 -8.82 -2.36
C GLY A 188 -12.12 -9.12 -2.71
N THR A 189 -11.19 -8.86 -1.79
CA THR A 189 -9.75 -9.16 -1.91
C THR A 189 -9.44 -10.48 -1.22
N GLY A 190 -8.60 -11.33 -1.83
CA GLY A 190 -8.13 -12.58 -1.23
C GLY A 190 -9.27 -13.48 -0.75
N PHE A 191 -9.29 -13.79 0.55
CA PHE A 191 -10.37 -14.53 1.18
C PHE A 191 -11.53 -13.66 1.68
N SER A 192 -11.42 -12.34 1.62
CA SER A 192 -12.54 -11.43 1.92
C SER A 192 -13.60 -11.49 0.83
N TYR A 193 -14.87 -11.54 1.23
CA TYR A 193 -15.95 -11.74 0.26
C TYR A 193 -17.21 -10.94 0.58
N THR A 194 -18.03 -10.75 -0.43
CA THR A 194 -19.41 -10.34 -0.33
C THR A 194 -20.27 -11.12 -1.34
N SER A 195 -21.57 -11.21 -1.08
CA SER A 195 -22.57 -11.71 -2.04
C SER A 195 -23.39 -10.58 -2.69
N ASP A 196 -23.03 -9.32 -2.44
CA ASP A 196 -23.73 -8.14 -2.96
C ASP A 196 -22.69 -7.11 -3.47
N ASP A 197 -22.71 -6.81 -4.75
CA ASP A 197 -21.76 -5.89 -5.39
C ASP A 197 -21.85 -4.46 -4.84
N GLU A 198 -22.97 -4.06 -4.20
CA GLU A 198 -23.09 -2.76 -3.53
C GLU A 198 -22.22 -2.65 -2.26
N ASP A 199 -21.65 -3.75 -1.79
CA ASP A 199 -20.71 -3.75 -0.66
C ASP A 199 -19.27 -3.40 -1.08
N LEU A 200 -18.96 -3.38 -2.38
CA LEU A 200 -17.64 -3.00 -2.86
C LEU A 200 -17.34 -1.55 -2.53
N ARG A 201 -16.11 -1.29 -2.16
CA ARG A 201 -15.64 0.07 -1.90
C ARG A 201 -15.08 0.72 -3.16
N HIS A 202 -15.29 2.04 -3.27
CA HIS A 202 -14.86 2.84 -4.41
C HIS A 202 -13.98 4.02 -4.00
N ASP A 203 -13.79 4.21 -2.68
CA ASP A 203 -12.99 5.31 -2.14
C ASP A 203 -12.40 4.97 -0.76
N GLU A 204 -11.39 5.78 -0.38
CA GLU A 204 -10.69 5.62 0.89
C GLU A 204 -11.55 5.93 2.12
N GLY A 205 -12.62 6.70 1.98
CA GLY A 205 -13.58 6.93 3.06
C GLY A 205 -14.27 5.64 3.49
N GLY A 206 -14.72 4.83 2.52
CA GLY A 206 -15.29 3.50 2.77
C GLY A 206 -14.27 2.52 3.35
N VAL A 207 -13.10 2.41 2.69
CA VAL A 207 -12.02 1.50 3.10
C VAL A 207 -11.52 1.80 4.51
N SER A 208 -11.22 3.06 4.82
CA SER A 208 -10.69 3.45 6.14
C SER A 208 -11.70 3.27 7.28
N ASN A 209 -12.99 3.47 7.01
CA ASN A 209 -14.04 3.19 7.98
C ASN A 209 -14.16 1.69 8.28
N ASP A 210 -14.15 0.84 7.24
CA ASP A 210 -14.19 -0.61 7.41
C ASP A 210 -12.99 -1.12 8.24
N LEU A 211 -11.79 -0.62 7.95
CA LEU A 211 -10.57 -0.96 8.71
C LEU A 211 -10.62 -0.46 10.16
N TYR A 212 -11.18 0.73 10.40
CA TYR A 212 -11.36 1.25 11.76
C TYR A 212 -12.32 0.39 12.57
N ASP A 213 -13.46 0.03 11.98
CA ASP A 213 -14.44 -0.84 12.62
C ASP A 213 -13.88 -2.24 12.90
N PHE A 214 -13.08 -2.76 11.97
CA PHE A 214 -12.33 -4.00 12.18
C PHE A 214 -11.38 -3.90 13.39
N LEU A 215 -10.58 -2.82 13.50
CA LEU A 215 -9.67 -2.65 14.65
C LEU A 215 -10.42 -2.54 15.98
N GLN A 216 -11.58 -1.86 16.01
CA GLN A 216 -12.40 -1.78 17.21
C GLN A 216 -12.87 -3.18 17.65
N ALA A 217 -13.28 -4.01 16.70
CA ALA A 217 -13.68 -5.38 16.99
C ALA A 217 -12.48 -6.25 17.37
N PHE A 218 -11.34 -6.11 16.69
CA PHE A 218 -10.11 -6.85 16.99
C PHE A 218 -9.62 -6.57 18.41
N PHE A 219 -9.51 -5.32 18.82
CA PHE A 219 -9.06 -4.98 20.17
C PHE A 219 -10.11 -5.28 21.26
N ALA A 220 -11.38 -5.40 20.91
CA ALA A 220 -12.39 -5.90 21.83
C ALA A 220 -12.24 -7.41 22.07
N GLU A 221 -11.90 -8.19 21.05
CA GLU A 221 -11.64 -9.64 21.15
C GLU A 221 -10.28 -9.92 21.78
N HIS A 222 -9.27 -9.07 21.48
CA HIS A 222 -7.89 -9.20 21.98
C HIS A 222 -7.50 -8.04 22.93
N PRO A 223 -8.16 -7.85 24.07
CA PRO A 223 -7.93 -6.70 24.96
C PRO A 223 -6.51 -6.66 25.54
N GLN A 224 -5.78 -7.80 25.53
CA GLN A 224 -4.39 -7.87 25.97
C GLN A 224 -3.44 -7.05 25.06
N PHE A 225 -3.80 -6.80 23.81
CA PHE A 225 -3.02 -6.01 22.86
C PHE A 225 -3.48 -4.55 22.73
N ALA A 226 -4.64 -4.18 23.30
CA ALA A 226 -5.22 -2.85 23.13
C ALA A 226 -4.35 -1.70 23.67
N LYS A 227 -3.40 -1.98 24.56
CA LYS A 227 -2.46 -1.00 25.12
C LYS A 227 -1.10 -0.96 24.43
N ASN A 228 -0.82 -1.92 23.55
CA ASN A 228 0.45 -1.95 22.82
C ASN A 228 0.54 -0.75 21.88
N ASP A 229 1.75 -0.29 21.59
CA ASP A 229 1.95 0.68 20.53
C ASP A 229 1.43 0.12 19.21
N PHE A 230 0.71 0.92 18.45
CA PHE A 230 0.10 0.52 17.19
C PHE A 230 0.70 1.27 16.02
N TYR A 231 0.99 0.52 14.95
CA TYR A 231 1.55 1.07 13.70
C TYR A 231 0.77 0.56 12.50
N ILE A 232 0.56 1.45 11.53
CA ILE A 232 -0.07 1.13 10.24
C ILE A 232 1.02 1.09 9.18
N THR A 233 1.14 -0.01 8.44
CA THR A 233 2.16 -0.18 7.40
C THR A 233 1.56 -0.78 6.15
N GLY A 234 2.25 -0.67 5.04
CA GLY A 234 1.85 -1.29 3.79
C GLY A 234 2.64 -0.73 2.61
N GLU A 235 2.23 -1.12 1.41
CA GLU A 235 3.00 -0.93 0.19
C GLU A 235 2.12 -0.62 -1.01
N SER A 236 2.68 0.06 -2.02
CA SER A 236 2.05 0.26 -3.32
C SER A 236 0.81 1.16 -3.23
N TYR A 237 -0.34 0.72 -3.72
CA TYR A 237 -1.60 1.46 -3.57
C TYR A 237 -1.97 1.71 -2.11
N ALA A 238 -1.37 1.01 -1.13
CA ALA A 238 -1.53 1.33 0.28
C ALA A 238 -1.01 2.73 0.65
N GLY A 239 -0.27 3.41 -0.22
CA GLY A 239 -0.03 4.84 -0.14
C GLY A 239 -1.30 5.69 -0.14
N HIS A 240 -2.44 5.15 -0.59
CA HIS A 240 -3.80 5.69 -0.42
C HIS A 240 -4.43 5.19 0.89
N TYR A 241 -4.45 3.88 1.12
CA TYR A 241 -5.06 3.29 2.30
C TYR A 241 -4.52 3.84 3.62
N ILE A 242 -3.19 3.92 3.75
CA ILE A 242 -2.51 4.22 5.01
C ILE A 242 -2.81 5.63 5.52
N PRO A 243 -2.67 6.72 4.73
CA PRO A 243 -3.00 8.06 5.20
C PRO A 243 -4.46 8.22 5.60
N ALA A 244 -5.39 7.67 4.80
CA ALA A 244 -6.81 7.69 5.10
C ALA A 244 -7.11 6.95 6.42
N PHE A 245 -6.58 5.74 6.56
CA PHE A 245 -6.79 4.92 7.74
C PHE A 245 -6.14 5.50 9.00
N ALA A 246 -4.91 6.02 8.91
CA ALA A 246 -4.26 6.71 10.03
C ALA A 246 -5.05 7.94 10.47
N SER A 247 -5.55 8.73 9.52
CA SER A 247 -6.42 9.88 9.79
C SER A 247 -7.72 9.45 10.47
N ARG A 248 -8.35 8.36 9.99
CA ARG A 248 -9.57 7.81 10.58
C ARG A 248 -9.36 7.35 12.04
N VAL A 249 -8.30 6.62 12.31
CA VAL A 249 -7.93 6.17 13.66
C VAL A 249 -7.67 7.36 14.56
N HIS A 250 -6.92 8.35 14.08
CA HIS A 250 -6.59 9.55 14.85
C HIS A 250 -7.84 10.37 15.20
N GLN A 251 -8.75 10.56 14.25
CA GLN A 251 -10.02 11.25 14.49
C GLN A 251 -10.92 10.48 15.46
N GLY A 252 -11.01 9.15 15.31
CA GLY A 252 -11.74 8.31 16.25
C GLY A 252 -11.22 8.44 17.69
N ASN A 253 -9.89 8.46 17.86
CA ASN A 253 -9.26 8.70 19.16
C ASN A 253 -9.61 10.09 19.73
N LYS A 254 -9.55 11.15 18.91
CA LYS A 254 -9.92 12.53 19.32
C LYS A 254 -11.39 12.65 19.69
N ALA A 255 -12.25 11.98 18.94
CA ALA A 255 -13.69 11.92 19.22
C ALA A 255 -14.06 11.01 20.39
N LYS A 256 -13.08 10.24 20.94
CA LYS A 256 -13.30 9.19 21.96
C LYS A 256 -14.30 8.13 21.48
N GLU A 257 -14.22 7.77 20.23
CA GLU A 257 -15.06 6.78 19.59
C GLU A 257 -14.49 5.38 19.87
N GLY A 258 -15.22 4.58 20.66
CA GLY A 258 -14.83 3.21 20.99
C GLY A 258 -13.54 3.07 21.81
N ILE A 259 -12.78 2.00 21.53
CA ILE A 259 -11.51 1.71 22.19
C ILE A 259 -10.43 2.66 21.65
N HIS A 260 -9.69 3.31 22.55
CA HIS A 260 -8.56 4.14 22.17
C HIS A 260 -7.45 3.27 21.55
N ILE A 261 -7.08 3.53 20.30
CA ILE A 261 -6.01 2.85 19.59
C ILE A 261 -4.71 3.65 19.76
N ASN A 262 -3.69 3.04 20.35
CA ASN A 262 -2.44 3.72 20.69
C ASN A 262 -1.54 3.94 19.44
N LEU A 263 -2.03 4.67 18.44
CA LEU A 263 -1.35 4.95 17.18
C LEU A 263 -0.08 5.78 17.44
N LYS A 264 1.07 5.22 17.07
CA LYS A 264 2.40 5.84 17.20
C LYS A 264 3.00 6.30 15.89
N GLY A 265 2.64 5.63 14.81
CA GLY A 265 3.16 5.97 13.50
C GLY A 265 2.54 5.14 12.38
N PHE A 266 2.89 5.53 11.16
CA PHE A 266 2.50 4.82 9.96
C PHE A 266 3.67 4.84 8.95
N ALA A 267 3.79 3.77 8.16
CA ALA A 267 4.87 3.64 7.19
C ALA A 267 4.32 3.28 5.82
N ILE A 268 4.81 3.98 4.80
CA ILE A 268 4.40 3.82 3.40
C ILE A 268 5.62 3.33 2.61
N GLY A 269 5.57 2.08 2.15
CA GLY A 269 6.58 1.49 1.28
C GLY A 269 6.20 1.65 -0.18
N ASN A 270 7.10 2.18 -1.02
CA ASN A 270 6.89 2.30 -2.46
C ASN A 270 5.43 2.71 -2.81
N GLY A 271 4.92 3.77 -2.15
CA GLY A 271 3.50 4.09 -2.16
C GLY A 271 3.08 5.06 -3.26
N LEU A 272 1.83 4.91 -3.70
CA LEU A 272 1.12 5.92 -4.48
C LEU A 272 0.30 6.77 -3.51
N THR A 273 0.71 8.02 -3.28
CA THR A 273 0.10 8.90 -2.26
C THR A 273 -0.36 10.24 -2.83
N ASN A 274 0.49 10.87 -3.66
CA ASN A 274 0.16 12.09 -4.41
C ASN A 274 0.43 11.87 -5.89
N PRO A 275 -0.55 11.36 -6.65
CA PRO A 275 -0.36 11.05 -8.07
C PRO A 275 0.07 12.25 -8.91
N GLU A 276 -0.40 13.47 -8.60
CA GLU A 276 -0.02 14.67 -9.37
C GLU A 276 1.50 14.88 -9.37
N ILE A 277 2.15 14.70 -8.24
CA ILE A 277 3.61 14.83 -8.12
C ILE A 277 4.33 13.57 -8.65
N GLN A 278 3.81 12.39 -8.32
CA GLN A 278 4.49 11.13 -8.63
C GLN A 278 4.50 10.82 -10.13
N TYR A 279 3.41 11.09 -10.85
CA TYR A 279 3.36 10.91 -12.31
C TYR A 279 4.34 11.82 -13.06
N GLN A 280 4.67 13.00 -12.52
CA GLN A 280 5.70 13.87 -13.08
C GLN A 280 7.11 13.29 -12.96
N ALA A 281 7.34 12.39 -12.00
CA ALA A 281 8.65 11.79 -11.77
C ALA A 281 8.97 10.62 -12.71
N TYR A 282 7.98 10.01 -13.36
CA TYR A 282 8.20 8.82 -14.20
C TYR A 282 9.26 9.03 -15.29
N THR A 283 9.18 10.13 -16.02
CA THR A 283 10.12 10.42 -17.11
C THR A 283 11.50 10.76 -16.61
N ASP A 284 11.62 11.49 -15.50
CA ASP A 284 12.90 11.81 -14.89
C ASP A 284 13.59 10.53 -14.41
N TYR A 285 12.87 9.70 -13.65
CA TYR A 285 13.38 8.42 -13.17
C TYR A 285 13.79 7.50 -14.32
N ALA A 286 12.93 7.36 -15.34
CA ALA A 286 13.22 6.49 -16.48
C ALA A 286 14.43 6.97 -17.30
N LEU A 287 14.66 8.28 -17.39
CA LEU A 287 15.84 8.85 -18.03
C LEU A 287 17.10 8.62 -17.21
N ASP A 288 17.05 8.88 -15.90
CA ASP A 288 18.18 8.71 -14.98
C ASP A 288 18.64 7.25 -14.90
N MET A 289 17.67 6.30 -14.94
CA MET A 289 17.94 4.87 -14.94
C MET A 289 18.29 4.32 -16.34
N GLY A 290 18.33 5.17 -17.38
CA GLY A 290 18.69 4.76 -18.74
C GLY A 290 17.63 3.92 -19.46
N ILE A 291 16.39 3.88 -18.95
CA ILE A 291 15.27 3.14 -19.57
C ILE A 291 14.83 3.83 -20.86
N ILE A 292 14.81 5.16 -20.88
CA ILE A 292 14.46 5.97 -22.04
C ILE A 292 15.59 6.93 -22.40
N LYS A 293 15.60 7.40 -23.64
CA LYS A 293 16.55 8.41 -24.12
C LYS A 293 15.97 9.82 -23.95
N LYS A 294 16.83 10.84 -24.05
CA LYS A 294 16.42 12.25 -23.96
C LYS A 294 15.33 12.62 -24.98
N SER A 295 15.37 12.07 -26.20
CA SER A 295 14.34 12.30 -27.21
C SER A 295 12.97 11.76 -26.79
N ASP A 296 12.94 10.62 -26.11
CA ASP A 296 11.70 9.99 -25.61
C ASP A 296 11.17 10.78 -24.42
N TYR A 297 12.05 11.15 -23.50
CA TYR A 297 11.75 12.06 -22.40
C TYR A 297 11.05 13.34 -22.88
N ASP A 298 11.64 14.05 -23.86
CA ASP A 298 11.08 15.29 -24.39
C ASP A 298 9.72 15.08 -25.07
N LYS A 299 9.50 13.90 -25.64
CA LYS A 299 8.23 13.52 -26.26
C LYS A 299 7.15 13.22 -25.20
N ILE A 300 7.49 12.39 -24.19
CA ILE A 300 6.53 11.93 -23.19
C ILE A 300 6.14 13.08 -22.26
N ASN A 301 7.07 13.97 -21.90
CA ASN A 301 6.79 15.15 -21.05
C ASN A 301 5.74 16.10 -21.61
N LYS A 302 5.43 16.05 -22.91
CA LYS A 302 4.32 16.82 -23.50
C LYS A 302 2.95 16.36 -23.01
N LEU A 303 2.86 15.16 -22.39
CA LEU A 303 1.63 14.64 -21.80
C LEU A 303 1.39 15.14 -20.38
N LEU A 304 2.44 15.56 -19.65
CA LEU A 304 2.34 15.98 -18.26
C LEU A 304 1.30 17.10 -18.01
N PRO A 305 1.21 18.17 -18.83
CA PRO A 305 0.20 19.21 -18.61
C PRO A 305 -1.24 18.69 -18.72
N GLN A 306 -1.49 17.72 -19.61
CA GLN A 306 -2.80 17.11 -19.75
C GLN A 306 -3.15 16.24 -18.52
N CYS A 307 -2.17 15.47 -18.02
CA CYS A 307 -2.34 14.68 -16.79
C CYS A 307 -2.66 15.59 -15.61
N ALA A 308 -1.85 16.62 -15.34
CA ALA A 308 -2.09 17.57 -14.26
C ALA A 308 -3.48 18.24 -14.35
N GLN A 309 -3.90 18.63 -15.56
CA GLN A 309 -5.23 19.20 -15.75
C GLN A 309 -6.36 18.20 -15.48
N ALA A 310 -6.19 16.93 -15.88
CA ALA A 310 -7.18 15.88 -15.64
C ALA A 310 -7.31 15.58 -14.13
N ILE A 311 -6.20 15.45 -13.39
CA ILE A 311 -6.18 15.28 -11.94
C ILE A 311 -6.87 16.45 -11.25
N LYS A 312 -6.56 17.69 -11.64
CA LYS A 312 -7.21 18.87 -11.07
C LYS A 312 -8.74 18.84 -11.26
N LYS A 313 -9.23 18.50 -12.45
CA LYS A 313 -10.67 18.38 -12.71
C LYS A 313 -11.32 17.29 -11.85
N CYS A 314 -10.68 16.15 -11.67
CA CYS A 314 -11.13 15.09 -10.77
C CYS A 314 -11.26 15.61 -9.32
N SER A 315 -10.24 16.30 -8.81
CA SER A 315 -10.20 16.84 -7.45
C SER A 315 -11.25 17.91 -7.19
N GLU A 316 -11.63 18.70 -8.20
CA GLU A 316 -12.65 19.75 -8.12
C GLU A 316 -14.09 19.21 -8.30
N GLY A 317 -14.27 17.91 -8.53
CA GLY A 317 -15.57 17.28 -8.77
C GLY A 317 -16.16 17.62 -10.16
N GLY A 318 -15.38 18.19 -11.05
CA GLY A 318 -15.80 18.62 -12.39
C GLY A 318 -15.47 17.64 -13.52
N GLY A 319 -14.91 16.47 -13.21
CA GLY A 319 -14.48 15.49 -14.22
C GLY A 319 -14.60 14.05 -13.72
N ASP A 320 -14.58 13.11 -14.67
CA ASP A 320 -14.47 11.69 -14.34
C ASP A 320 -13.04 11.37 -13.89
N CYS A 321 -12.89 10.84 -12.67
CA CYS A 321 -11.60 10.49 -12.13
C CYS A 321 -10.97 9.27 -12.83
N VAL A 322 -11.77 8.38 -13.40
CA VAL A 322 -11.29 7.30 -14.27
C VAL A 322 -10.66 7.86 -15.55
N ASP A 323 -11.25 8.90 -16.13
CA ASP A 323 -10.64 9.61 -17.29
C ASP A 323 -9.26 10.17 -16.92
N SER A 324 -9.10 10.71 -15.72
CA SER A 324 -7.79 11.21 -15.27
C SER A 324 -6.75 10.10 -15.14
N TYR A 325 -7.14 8.92 -14.66
CA TYR A 325 -6.28 7.74 -14.67
C TYR A 325 -5.85 7.35 -16.07
N VAL A 326 -6.78 7.25 -17.01
CA VAL A 326 -6.48 6.88 -18.41
C VAL A 326 -5.50 7.85 -19.06
N VAL A 327 -5.73 9.17 -18.87
CA VAL A 327 -4.87 10.22 -19.43
C VAL A 327 -3.46 10.15 -18.84
N CYS A 328 -3.33 10.03 -17.52
CA CYS A 328 -2.04 10.01 -16.84
C CYS A 328 -1.28 8.70 -17.08
N ASN A 329 -1.97 7.57 -17.09
CA ASN A 329 -1.34 6.26 -17.29
C ASN A 329 -0.74 6.11 -18.71
N ASN A 330 -1.15 6.93 -19.66
CA ASN A 330 -0.50 7.00 -20.97
C ASN A 330 0.99 7.37 -20.87
N ILE A 331 1.40 8.16 -19.86
CA ILE A 331 2.82 8.49 -19.59
C ILE A 331 3.57 7.21 -19.27
N PHE A 332 3.08 6.44 -18.32
CA PHE A 332 3.66 5.15 -17.91
C PHE A 332 3.70 4.15 -19.08
N ASN A 333 2.59 4.01 -19.80
CA ASN A 333 2.48 3.09 -20.93
C ASN A 333 3.48 3.42 -22.06
N GLN A 334 3.76 4.72 -22.33
CA GLN A 334 4.76 5.08 -23.33
C GLN A 334 6.17 4.73 -22.88
N ILE A 335 6.49 4.85 -21.59
CA ILE A 335 7.77 4.39 -21.04
C ILE A 335 7.88 2.86 -21.20
N MET A 336 6.85 2.11 -20.82
CA MET A 336 6.85 0.65 -20.93
C MET A 336 6.95 0.15 -22.36
N ASN A 337 6.31 0.82 -23.32
CA ASN A 337 6.46 0.50 -24.76
C ASN A 337 7.89 0.65 -25.28
N ILE A 338 8.69 1.53 -24.66
CA ILE A 338 10.12 1.72 -25.03
C ILE A 338 10.99 0.72 -24.26
N ALA A 339 10.67 0.51 -22.98
CA ALA A 339 11.41 -0.36 -22.07
C ALA A 339 11.32 -1.85 -22.45
N GLY A 340 10.22 -2.26 -23.10
CA GLY A 340 9.97 -3.65 -23.47
C GLY A 340 9.61 -4.53 -22.26
N ASP A 341 10.21 -5.72 -22.17
CA ASP A 341 9.87 -6.76 -21.20
C ASP A 341 10.49 -6.54 -19.80
N ILE A 342 10.77 -5.31 -19.40
CA ILE A 342 11.27 -5.08 -18.04
C ILE A 342 10.16 -5.26 -17.01
N ASN A 343 10.53 -5.73 -15.83
CA ASN A 343 9.63 -5.74 -14.68
C ASN A 343 9.55 -4.32 -14.09
N TYR A 344 8.38 -3.70 -14.16
CA TYR A 344 8.18 -2.33 -13.67
C TYR A 344 8.20 -2.22 -12.13
N TYR A 345 8.17 -3.34 -11.41
CA TYR A 345 8.38 -3.41 -9.97
C TYR A 345 9.88 -3.55 -9.60
N ASP A 346 10.71 -4.08 -10.53
CA ASP A 346 12.16 -4.15 -10.35
C ASP A 346 12.83 -4.14 -11.74
N ILE A 347 13.28 -2.98 -12.17
CA ILE A 347 13.80 -2.75 -13.52
C ILE A 347 15.04 -3.57 -13.87
N ARG A 348 15.64 -4.26 -12.91
CA ARG A 348 16.75 -5.20 -13.11
C ARG A 348 16.28 -6.57 -13.62
N LYS A 349 14.99 -6.86 -13.48
CA LYS A 349 14.37 -8.14 -13.80
C LYS A 349 13.54 -8.04 -15.08
N LYS A 350 13.20 -9.18 -15.66
CA LYS A 350 12.19 -9.28 -16.72
C LYS A 350 10.80 -9.45 -16.09
N CYS A 351 9.78 -8.96 -16.77
CA CYS A 351 8.40 -9.22 -16.40
C CYS A 351 8.04 -10.66 -16.80
N GLU A 352 7.65 -11.49 -15.83
CA GLU A 352 7.18 -12.85 -16.01
C GLU A 352 5.78 -12.97 -15.41
N GLY A 353 4.81 -13.44 -16.22
CA GLY A 353 3.40 -13.50 -15.82
C GLY A 353 2.69 -12.14 -15.79
N ASP A 354 1.42 -12.15 -15.40
CA ASP A 354 0.55 -10.97 -15.46
C ASP A 354 0.91 -9.88 -14.43
N LEU A 355 1.46 -10.30 -13.29
CA LEU A 355 1.88 -9.40 -12.20
C LEU A 355 3.40 -9.15 -12.19
N CYS A 356 4.12 -9.50 -13.27
CA CYS A 356 5.59 -9.47 -13.33
C CYS A 356 6.30 -10.24 -12.20
N TYR A 357 5.57 -11.04 -11.42
CA TYR A 357 6.04 -11.99 -10.41
C TYR A 357 5.21 -13.26 -10.47
N ASP A 358 5.81 -14.38 -10.16
CA ASP A 358 5.14 -15.68 -10.07
C ASP A 358 4.72 -15.97 -8.61
N PHE A 359 3.45 -15.78 -8.32
CA PHE A 359 2.82 -16.10 -7.02
C PHE A 359 2.04 -17.43 -7.04
N SER A 360 2.17 -18.23 -8.09
CA SER A 360 1.39 -19.47 -8.30
C SER A 360 1.56 -20.49 -7.17
N ASN A 361 2.74 -20.54 -6.53
CA ASN A 361 2.96 -21.41 -5.37
C ASN A 361 2.07 -21.03 -4.19
N MET A 362 1.89 -19.74 -3.92
CA MET A 362 1.02 -19.25 -2.85
C MET A 362 -0.45 -19.55 -3.17
N GLU A 363 -0.90 -19.28 -4.39
CA GLU A 363 -2.27 -19.59 -4.82
C GLU A 363 -2.54 -21.10 -4.73
N THR A 364 -1.60 -21.91 -5.21
CA THR A 364 -1.70 -23.37 -5.11
C THR A 364 -1.75 -23.83 -3.66
N PHE A 365 -0.93 -23.27 -2.79
CA PHE A 365 -0.88 -23.61 -1.37
C PHE A 365 -2.18 -23.22 -0.66
N LEU A 366 -2.63 -21.97 -0.79
CA LEU A 366 -3.80 -21.44 -0.12
C LEU A 366 -5.11 -22.10 -0.61
N ASN A 367 -5.15 -22.57 -1.85
CA ASN A 367 -6.29 -23.31 -2.40
C ASN A 367 -6.30 -24.80 -2.04
N GLN A 368 -5.29 -25.34 -1.36
CA GLN A 368 -5.36 -26.70 -0.84
C GLN A 368 -6.47 -26.82 0.20
N LYS A 369 -7.26 -27.87 0.11
CA LYS A 369 -8.37 -28.09 1.06
C LYS A 369 -7.91 -28.13 2.52
N THR A 370 -6.75 -28.74 2.79
CA THR A 370 -6.17 -28.82 4.13
C THR A 370 -5.80 -27.44 4.69
N VAL A 371 -5.34 -26.53 3.85
CA VAL A 371 -5.02 -25.16 4.22
C VAL A 371 -6.29 -24.34 4.44
N ARG A 372 -7.26 -24.41 3.52
CA ARG A 372 -8.55 -23.75 3.67
C ARG A 372 -9.31 -24.21 4.92
N ASP A 373 -9.30 -25.51 5.21
CA ASP A 373 -9.88 -26.07 6.43
C ASP A 373 -9.16 -25.54 7.69
N SER A 374 -7.82 -25.42 7.63
CA SER A 374 -7.02 -24.85 8.71
C SER A 374 -7.36 -23.40 8.97
N LEU A 375 -7.51 -22.59 7.92
CA LEU A 375 -7.86 -21.16 8.03
C LEU A 375 -9.35 -20.92 8.32
N GLY A 376 -10.21 -21.90 8.05
CA GLY A 376 -11.66 -21.79 8.24
C GLY A 376 -12.37 -20.95 7.17
N VAL A 377 -11.80 -20.89 5.97
CA VAL A 377 -12.31 -20.08 4.85
C VAL A 377 -13.34 -20.83 3.97
N GLY A 378 -13.62 -22.09 4.29
CA GLY A 378 -14.62 -22.89 3.56
C GLY A 378 -14.22 -23.15 2.11
N ASP A 379 -15.17 -22.92 1.20
CA ASP A 379 -14.98 -23.16 -0.24
C ASP A 379 -14.56 -21.90 -1.03
N ILE A 380 -14.22 -20.81 -0.34
CA ILE A 380 -13.76 -19.58 -1.00
C ILE A 380 -12.44 -19.88 -1.70
N GLU A 381 -12.40 -19.61 -3.01
CA GLU A 381 -11.21 -19.73 -3.82
C GLU A 381 -10.32 -18.48 -3.61
N PHE A 382 -9.05 -18.71 -3.31
CA PHE A 382 -8.08 -17.64 -3.14
C PHE A 382 -7.58 -17.15 -4.50
N VAL A 383 -7.53 -15.83 -4.66
CA VAL A 383 -6.85 -15.15 -5.76
C VAL A 383 -5.89 -14.10 -5.21
N SER A 384 -4.69 -13.99 -5.80
CA SER A 384 -3.67 -13.04 -5.34
C SER A 384 -4.13 -11.59 -5.42
N CYS A 385 -4.79 -11.21 -6.53
CA CYS A 385 -5.31 -9.86 -6.76
C CYS A 385 -6.68 -9.93 -7.44
N SER A 386 -7.64 -9.17 -6.94
CA SER A 386 -9.01 -9.10 -7.43
C SER A 386 -9.15 -8.01 -8.49
N SER A 387 -9.43 -8.39 -9.73
CA SER A 387 -9.71 -7.42 -10.81
C SER A 387 -10.97 -6.60 -10.54
N GLN A 388 -11.98 -7.19 -9.91
CA GLN A 388 -13.21 -6.49 -9.55
C GLN A 388 -12.98 -5.35 -8.55
N VAL A 389 -12.16 -5.59 -7.52
CA VAL A 389 -11.77 -4.55 -6.57
C VAL A 389 -10.89 -3.49 -7.23
N TYR A 390 -9.96 -3.91 -8.08
CA TYR A 390 -9.12 -2.99 -8.84
C TYR A 390 -9.95 -2.01 -9.67
N GLU A 391 -10.91 -2.52 -10.44
CA GLU A 391 -11.81 -1.69 -11.27
C GLU A 391 -12.69 -0.77 -10.42
N ALA A 392 -13.22 -1.26 -9.30
CA ALA A 392 -14.06 -0.48 -8.40
C ALA A 392 -13.31 0.72 -7.80
N MET A 393 -12.00 0.58 -7.52
CA MET A 393 -11.18 1.60 -6.89
C MET A 393 -10.50 2.56 -7.90
N LEU A 394 -10.65 2.39 -9.21
CA LEU A 394 -10.04 3.27 -10.22
C LEU A 394 -10.46 4.74 -10.08
N VAL A 395 -11.66 5.01 -9.57
CA VAL A 395 -12.16 6.38 -9.33
C VAL A 395 -11.39 7.11 -8.22
N ASP A 396 -10.68 6.35 -7.38
CA ASP A 396 -9.88 6.88 -6.27
C ASP A 396 -8.40 7.08 -6.64
N TRP A 397 -7.93 6.39 -7.69
CA TRP A 397 -6.51 6.29 -8.05
C TRP A 397 -5.77 7.61 -8.16
N MET A 398 -6.42 8.66 -8.69
CA MET A 398 -5.80 9.97 -8.91
C MET A 398 -6.06 10.99 -7.81
N LYS A 399 -6.63 10.56 -6.68
CA LYS A 399 -6.85 11.44 -5.53
C LYS A 399 -5.55 11.66 -4.75
N ASN A 400 -5.42 12.85 -4.18
CA ASN A 400 -4.29 13.19 -3.31
C ASN A 400 -4.59 12.82 -1.86
N LEU A 401 -4.00 11.75 -1.36
CA LEU A 401 -4.16 11.28 0.03
C LEU A 401 -3.10 11.86 0.99
N GLU A 402 -2.10 12.59 0.47
CA GLU A 402 -1.13 13.33 1.30
C GLU A 402 -1.81 14.32 2.24
N VAL A 403 -2.95 14.89 1.83
CA VAL A 403 -3.65 15.98 2.54
C VAL A 403 -4.01 15.64 4.00
N GLY A 404 -4.13 14.37 4.34
CA GLY A 404 -4.39 13.91 5.72
C GLY A 404 -3.15 13.82 6.60
N ILE A 405 -1.96 13.75 6.00
CA ILE A 405 -0.69 13.46 6.69
C ILE A 405 -0.23 14.61 7.60
N PRO A 406 -0.24 15.88 7.16
CA PRO A 406 0.27 16.97 7.98
C PRO A 406 -0.36 17.05 9.37
N ALA A 407 -1.67 16.85 9.50
CA ALA A 407 -2.35 16.89 10.79
C ALA A 407 -1.87 15.79 11.76
N LEU A 408 -1.45 14.64 11.24
CA LEU A 408 -0.87 13.54 12.01
C LEU A 408 0.54 13.90 12.51
N LEU A 409 1.36 14.49 11.63
CA LEU A 409 2.70 14.94 11.98
C LEU A 409 2.68 16.04 13.04
N GLU A 410 1.76 17.01 12.93
CA GLU A 410 1.58 18.08 13.92
C GLU A 410 1.20 17.55 15.31
N ASP A 411 0.46 16.46 15.37
CA ASP A 411 0.09 15.78 16.61
C ASP A 411 1.15 14.75 17.06
N GLY A 412 2.33 14.71 16.40
CA GLY A 412 3.50 13.91 16.80
C GLY A 412 3.43 12.44 16.39
N ILE A 413 2.49 12.06 15.51
CA ILE A 413 2.42 10.70 14.95
C ILE A 413 3.50 10.57 13.88
N LYS A 414 4.35 9.55 14.00
CA LYS A 414 5.51 9.38 13.12
C LYS A 414 5.10 8.88 11.73
N LEU A 415 5.77 9.39 10.69
CA LEU A 415 5.70 8.87 9.33
C LEU A 415 7.08 8.39 8.87
N LEU A 416 7.13 7.19 8.33
CA LEU A 416 8.22 6.69 7.53
C LEU A 416 7.73 6.45 6.09
N VAL A 417 8.36 7.13 5.12
CA VAL A 417 8.21 6.78 3.70
C VAL A 417 9.49 6.11 3.26
N TYR A 418 9.41 4.92 2.71
CA TYR A 418 10.57 4.22 2.17
C TYR A 418 10.29 3.73 0.76
N ALA A 419 11.33 3.67 -0.06
CA ALA A 419 11.19 3.20 -1.44
C ALA A 419 12.46 2.53 -1.93
N GLY A 420 12.31 1.40 -2.61
CA GLY A 420 13.39 0.70 -3.27
C GLY A 420 13.93 1.50 -4.47
N GLU A 421 15.22 1.39 -4.67
CA GLU A 421 15.98 2.14 -5.68
C GLU A 421 15.57 1.81 -7.12
N TYR A 422 15.15 0.56 -7.37
CA TYR A 422 14.90 0.01 -8.71
C TYR A 422 13.41 -0.17 -9.06
N ASP A 423 12.52 0.39 -8.26
CA ASP A 423 11.09 0.42 -8.56
C ASP A 423 10.77 1.54 -9.56
N LEU A 424 10.12 1.21 -10.67
CA LEU A 424 9.63 2.20 -11.63
C LEU A 424 8.22 2.68 -11.28
N ILE A 425 7.30 1.76 -10.94
CA ILE A 425 5.88 2.10 -10.83
C ILE A 425 5.58 3.05 -9.66
N CYS A 426 6.22 2.87 -8.51
CA CYS A 426 6.16 3.80 -7.38
C CYS A 426 7.56 4.27 -6.99
N ASN A 427 8.30 4.79 -7.97
CA ASN A 427 9.71 5.10 -7.85
C ASN A 427 10.04 6.03 -6.68
N TRP A 428 11.25 5.85 -6.13
CA TRP A 428 11.73 6.61 -4.99
C TRP A 428 11.78 8.12 -5.25
N LEU A 429 12.00 8.53 -6.51
CA LEU A 429 12.08 9.95 -6.88
C LEU A 429 10.73 10.64 -6.72
N GLY A 430 9.64 10.02 -7.19
CA GLY A 430 8.29 10.51 -7.01
C GLY A 430 7.90 10.56 -5.54
N ASN A 431 8.25 9.52 -4.77
CA ASN A 431 8.04 9.47 -3.33
C ASN A 431 8.82 10.57 -2.60
N SER A 432 10.10 10.77 -2.92
CA SER A 432 10.89 11.87 -2.36
C SER A 432 10.27 13.24 -2.66
N ARG A 433 9.79 13.45 -3.88
CA ARG A 433 9.22 14.74 -4.31
C ARG A 433 7.99 15.13 -3.54
N TRP A 434 7.03 14.23 -3.38
CA TRP A 434 5.83 14.57 -2.63
C TRP A 434 6.11 14.76 -1.15
N VAL A 435 7.00 13.96 -0.54
CA VAL A 435 7.41 14.12 0.86
C VAL A 435 8.05 15.49 1.11
N HIS A 436 8.88 15.98 0.18
CA HIS A 436 9.49 17.31 0.28
C HIS A 436 8.51 18.46 -0.02
N ALA A 437 7.51 18.21 -0.87
CA ALA A 437 6.50 19.19 -1.22
C ALA A 437 5.39 19.34 -0.17
N MET A 438 5.20 18.32 0.67
CA MET A 438 4.15 18.27 1.68
C MET A 438 4.22 19.47 2.62
N GLU A 439 3.11 20.22 2.73
CA GLU A 439 3.02 21.42 3.54
C GLU A 439 2.71 21.08 5.02
N TRP A 440 3.70 21.23 5.90
CA TRP A 440 3.58 21.06 7.35
C TRP A 440 4.60 21.94 8.07
N SER A 441 4.49 22.09 9.40
CA SER A 441 5.34 23.02 10.16
C SER A 441 6.85 22.72 10.09
N GLY A 442 7.23 21.45 9.91
CA GLY A 442 8.63 21.00 9.78
C GLY A 442 9.15 20.90 8.35
N GLN A 443 8.37 21.25 7.31
CA GLN A 443 8.75 21.08 5.90
C GLN A 443 10.12 21.70 5.57
N LYS A 444 10.33 22.95 5.98
CA LYS A 444 11.59 23.67 5.69
C LYS A 444 12.80 22.99 6.34
N GLN A 445 12.64 22.53 7.58
CA GLN A 445 13.69 21.85 8.32
C GLN A 445 13.96 20.46 7.74
N PHE A 446 12.91 19.74 7.33
CA PHE A 446 13.05 18.46 6.64
C PHE A 446 13.78 18.63 5.32
N GLY A 447 13.39 19.61 4.50
CA GLY A 447 14.06 19.92 3.22
C GLY A 447 15.51 20.36 3.36
N ALA A 448 15.90 20.90 4.53
CA ALA A 448 17.28 21.28 4.84
C ALA A 448 18.06 20.19 5.61
N SER A 449 17.44 19.08 5.96
CA SER A 449 18.10 17.99 6.68
C SER A 449 19.15 17.30 5.80
N ALA A 450 20.26 16.89 6.42
CA ALA A 450 21.29 16.15 5.69
C ALA A 450 20.78 14.77 5.29
N THR A 451 21.13 14.34 4.09
CA THR A 451 21.00 12.93 3.68
C THR A 451 22.14 12.16 4.32
N VAL A 452 21.82 11.13 5.08
CA VAL A 452 22.79 10.29 5.80
C VAL A 452 22.65 8.82 5.39
N PRO A 453 23.73 8.02 5.45
CA PRO A 453 23.64 6.58 5.20
C PRO A 453 22.74 5.88 6.23
N PHE A 454 21.86 5.01 5.77
CA PHE A 454 21.22 4.00 6.59
C PHE A 454 22.11 2.76 6.62
N LEU A 455 22.61 2.40 7.80
CA LEU A 455 23.58 1.31 7.94
C LEU A 455 22.93 0.05 8.51
N VAL A 456 23.25 -1.08 7.91
CA VAL A 456 22.90 -2.43 8.39
C VAL A 456 24.19 -3.24 8.50
N ASP A 457 24.53 -3.70 9.70
CA ASP A 457 25.82 -4.36 10.00
C ASP A 457 27.05 -3.52 9.58
N GLY A 458 26.95 -2.21 9.63
CA GLY A 458 28.02 -1.31 9.23
C GLY A 458 28.16 -1.06 7.71
N ALA A 459 27.35 -1.69 6.88
CA ALA A 459 27.27 -1.45 5.44
C ALA A 459 26.12 -0.50 5.11
N GLU A 460 26.32 0.38 4.12
CA GLU A 460 25.27 1.27 3.64
C GLU A 460 24.18 0.45 2.91
N ALA A 461 22.95 0.50 3.44
CA ALA A 461 21.78 -0.16 2.90
C ALA A 461 20.75 0.83 2.33
N GLY A 462 21.01 2.12 2.45
CA GLY A 462 20.11 3.15 1.93
C GLY A 462 20.55 4.55 2.32
N LEU A 463 19.76 5.53 1.86
CA LEU A 463 19.95 6.96 2.13
C LEU A 463 18.73 7.52 2.86
N LEU A 464 18.97 8.09 4.03
CA LEU A 464 17.95 8.57 4.96
C LEU A 464 17.95 10.10 5.06
N ASN A 465 16.77 10.71 4.95
CA ASN A 465 16.47 12.06 5.40
C ASN A 465 15.46 12.00 6.55
N SER A 466 15.67 12.78 7.60
CA SER A 466 14.76 12.77 8.75
C SER A 466 14.71 14.11 9.45
N HIS A 467 13.51 14.54 9.88
CA HIS A 467 13.30 15.67 10.77
C HIS A 467 12.00 15.49 11.56
N GLY A 468 12.09 15.62 12.88
CA GLY A 468 10.94 15.47 13.77
C GLY A 468 10.26 14.10 13.59
N PRO A 469 8.95 14.07 13.34
CA PRO A 469 8.21 12.83 13.16
C PRO A 469 8.32 12.22 11.74
N LEU A 470 8.95 12.90 10.76
CA LEU A 470 9.03 12.49 9.37
C LEU A 470 10.40 11.93 9.01
N SER A 471 10.39 10.75 8.36
CA SER A 471 11.58 10.13 7.76
C SER A 471 11.29 9.68 6.34
N PHE A 472 12.25 9.88 5.44
CA PHE A 472 12.26 9.32 4.08
C PHE A 472 13.52 8.48 3.88
N LEU A 473 13.37 7.23 3.41
CA LEU A 473 14.47 6.30 3.20
C LEU A 473 14.44 5.73 1.78
N LYS A 474 15.46 6.02 0.98
CA LYS A 474 15.73 5.28 -0.26
C LYS A 474 16.52 4.02 0.11
N VAL A 475 15.97 2.84 -0.18
CA VAL A 475 16.61 1.55 0.10
C VAL A 475 17.38 1.08 -1.11
N HIS A 476 18.67 0.78 -0.93
CA HIS A 476 19.53 0.26 -1.98
C HIS A 476 19.19 -1.18 -2.33
N ASP A 477 19.47 -1.57 -3.57
CA ASP A 477 19.32 -2.94 -4.07
C ASP A 477 17.93 -3.55 -3.87
N ALA A 478 16.90 -2.71 -3.80
CA ALA A 478 15.51 -3.13 -3.71
C ALA A 478 14.67 -2.57 -4.87
N GLY A 479 13.69 -3.35 -5.33
CA GLY A 479 12.60 -2.91 -6.16
C GLY A 479 11.39 -2.48 -5.31
N HIS A 480 10.20 -2.79 -5.81
CA HIS A 480 8.91 -2.43 -5.20
C HIS A 480 8.69 -3.10 -3.84
N MET A 481 8.91 -4.40 -3.76
CA MET A 481 8.75 -5.20 -2.54
C MET A 481 10.05 -5.18 -1.72
N VAL A 482 10.29 -4.09 -1.00
CA VAL A 482 11.51 -3.89 -0.20
C VAL A 482 11.75 -5.02 0.81
N PRO A 483 10.73 -5.52 1.55
CA PRO A 483 10.96 -6.61 2.49
C PRO A 483 11.35 -7.93 1.82
N MET A 484 10.93 -8.17 0.58
CA MET A 484 11.33 -9.34 -0.20
C MET A 484 12.78 -9.22 -0.71
N ASP A 485 13.14 -8.05 -1.26
CA ASP A 485 14.44 -7.85 -1.90
C ASP A 485 15.55 -7.60 -0.87
N GLN A 486 15.24 -6.88 0.23
CA GLN A 486 16.18 -6.52 1.30
C GLN A 486 15.61 -6.85 2.70
N PRO A 487 15.36 -8.15 3.00
CA PRO A 487 14.61 -8.55 4.20
C PRO A 487 15.28 -8.12 5.51
N LYS A 488 16.61 -8.19 5.59
CA LYS A 488 17.35 -7.76 6.78
C LYS A 488 17.28 -6.25 6.99
N ALA A 489 17.51 -5.48 5.92
CA ALA A 489 17.44 -4.02 5.98
C ALA A 489 16.03 -3.56 6.32
N SER A 490 15.01 -4.22 5.79
CA SER A 490 13.60 -3.96 6.09
C SER A 490 13.26 -4.18 7.57
N LEU A 491 13.72 -5.26 8.17
CA LEU A 491 13.51 -5.53 9.61
C LEU A 491 14.23 -4.49 10.49
N GLU A 492 15.51 -4.17 10.19
CA GLU A 492 16.28 -3.15 10.91
C GLU A 492 15.67 -1.76 10.77
N MET A 493 15.18 -1.41 9.58
CA MET A 493 14.45 -0.16 9.32
C MET A 493 13.23 -0.05 10.23
N LEU A 494 12.36 -1.06 10.21
CA LEU A 494 11.14 -1.07 11.03
C LEU A 494 11.48 -0.95 12.52
N MET A 495 12.38 -1.80 13.00
CA MET A 495 12.77 -1.86 14.41
C MET A 495 13.37 -0.52 14.88
N SER A 496 14.32 0.03 14.13
CA SER A 496 14.98 1.30 14.47
C SER A 496 13.99 2.47 14.41
N TRP A 497 13.08 2.49 13.44
CA TRP A 497 12.06 3.52 13.33
C TRP A 497 11.05 3.49 14.47
N MET A 498 10.50 2.33 14.81
CA MET A 498 9.56 2.19 15.95
C MET A 498 10.22 2.61 17.26
N GLN A 499 11.50 2.30 17.45
CA GLN A 499 12.28 2.72 18.63
C GLN A 499 12.73 4.19 18.61
N GLY A 500 12.47 4.94 17.53
CA GLY A 500 12.93 6.32 17.37
C GLY A 500 14.45 6.46 17.21
N LYS A 501 15.12 5.41 16.73
CA LYS A 501 16.58 5.34 16.57
C LYS A 501 17.03 5.43 15.11
N LEU A 502 16.13 5.45 14.16
CA LEU A 502 16.46 5.40 12.72
C LEU A 502 17.46 6.51 12.32
N ALA A 503 17.30 7.71 12.86
CA ALA A 503 18.18 8.85 12.61
C ALA A 503 19.41 8.92 13.57
N MET A 504 19.53 8.02 14.54
CA MET A 504 20.56 8.08 15.58
C MET A 504 21.81 7.27 15.30
N THR A 505 21.86 6.52 14.22
CA THR A 505 22.92 5.53 13.93
C THR A 505 24.30 6.15 13.68
N GLU A 506 24.46 7.49 13.62
CA GLU A 506 25.74 8.12 13.28
C GLU A 506 26.46 8.91 14.38
N THR A 507 25.89 9.19 15.54
CA THR A 507 26.50 10.13 16.49
C THR A 507 27.38 9.51 17.57
N LYS A 508 27.47 8.19 17.68
CA LYS A 508 28.19 7.53 18.78
C LYS A 508 29.60 7.03 18.49
N GLU A 509 30.06 6.97 17.25
CA GLU A 509 31.39 6.40 16.93
C GLU A 509 32.50 7.43 16.58
N ARG A 510 32.21 8.72 16.56
CA ARG A 510 33.25 9.75 16.25
C ARG A 510 33.90 10.41 17.44
N VAL A 511 33.76 9.92 18.66
CA VAL A 511 34.60 10.30 19.79
C VAL A 511 35.57 9.16 20.10
N ALA A 512 36.60 9.03 19.28
CA ALA A 512 37.78 8.27 19.67
C ALA A 512 38.46 9.03 20.86
N PRO A 513 38.80 8.36 21.94
CA PRO A 513 39.57 8.99 22.99
C PRO A 513 40.97 9.29 22.46
N GLN A 514 41.43 10.55 22.67
CA GLN A 514 42.82 10.94 22.54
C GLN A 514 43.65 10.27 23.64
#